data_54113038eae71ef69052d2e913506c0f
#
_entry.id   54113038eae71ef69052d2e913506c0f
#
_cell.length_a   1.000
_cell.length_b   1.000
_cell.length_c   1.000
_cell.angle_alpha   90.00
_cell.angle_beta   90.00
_cell.angle_gamma   90.00
#
_symmetry.space_group_name_H-M   'P 1'
#
loop_
_entity.id
_entity.type
_entity.pdbx_description
1 polymer ?
#
loop_
_entity_poly.entity_id
_entity_poly.type
_entity_poly.pdbx_seq_one_letter_code
_entity_poly.pdbx_strand_id
1 'polypeptide(L)'
;NQLVNYSIPVDVNAMNGSDNSAFDPGTTPPSLLFGEGGVDDAEDADVIIHEYSHAISHSASPNTLFGTERQCLDEALGDYFASSYSRNLNYFNWQKVFSWDGHNEFWNGRSAVNAQMKMYPNVTFSGIYEHTDLFVDPLMTLWINHGPNIVDNLVLESIHNWTSGMTFPVAANWILAADSALYGGNHSSDIHLQFARWNILTPKANQKESTDISKPKDFHIHTIWLIPPDLQGKRAEILSSNAMRVWSGELPKSINMGSWKSGIYYLRNSNGISKILLQK
;
A
#
# COMPACT_ATOMS: atom_id res chain seq x y z
N ASN A 1 -14.53 -19.86 -1.81
CA ASN A 1 -14.64 -20.27 -0.40
C ASN A 1 -14.76 -19.02 0.45
N GLN A 2 -15.59 -19.06 1.49
CA GLN A 2 -15.72 -17.97 2.44
C GLN A 2 -14.52 -18.01 3.40
N LEU A 3 -13.74 -16.92 3.45
CA LEU A 3 -12.69 -16.70 4.43
C LEU A 3 -13.32 -16.34 5.78
N VAL A 4 -12.78 -16.84 6.88
CA VAL A 4 -13.27 -16.61 8.25
C VAL A 4 -14.81 -16.90 8.34
N ASN A 5 -15.16 -18.18 8.28
CA ASN A 5 -16.57 -18.62 8.24
C ASN A 5 -17.20 -18.88 9.63
N TYR A 6 -16.67 -18.28 10.66
CA TYR A 6 -17.09 -18.36 12.06
C TYR A 6 -17.18 -16.97 12.68
N SER A 7 -17.95 -16.83 13.75
CA SER A 7 -17.93 -15.61 14.58
C SER A 7 -16.63 -15.60 15.39
N ILE A 8 -15.80 -14.58 15.15
CA ILE A 8 -14.52 -14.45 15.85
C ILE A 8 -14.74 -13.84 17.24
N PRO A 9 -14.34 -14.51 18.33
CA PRO A 9 -14.34 -13.92 19.66
C PRO A 9 -13.32 -12.76 19.75
N VAL A 10 -13.67 -11.75 20.51
CA VAL A 10 -12.82 -10.56 20.72
C VAL A 10 -12.70 -10.32 22.23
N ASP A 11 -11.49 -10.16 22.72
CA ASP A 11 -11.18 -9.71 24.07
C ASP A 11 -10.46 -8.35 23.99
N VAL A 12 -11.12 -7.31 24.48
CA VAL A 12 -10.61 -5.92 24.44
C VAL A 12 -9.82 -5.55 25.69
N ASN A 13 -9.70 -6.45 26.67
CA ASN A 13 -8.94 -6.29 27.90
C ASN A 13 -7.91 -7.41 28.05
N ALA A 14 -7.33 -7.84 26.95
CA ALA A 14 -6.34 -8.90 26.91
C ALA A 14 -4.93 -8.38 27.29
N MET A 15 -3.91 -9.23 27.11
CA MET A 15 -2.47 -8.89 27.20
C MET A 15 -2.02 -8.35 28.57
N ASN A 16 -2.84 -8.45 29.63
CA ASN A 16 -2.50 -7.99 31.00
C ASN A 16 -2.04 -6.52 31.07
N GLY A 17 -2.68 -5.63 30.30
CA GLY A 17 -2.37 -4.20 30.26
C GLY A 17 -1.13 -3.86 29.43
N SER A 18 -0.66 -4.76 28.59
CA SER A 18 0.41 -4.47 27.63
C SER A 18 -0.13 -3.66 26.44
N ASP A 19 0.73 -2.83 25.87
CA ASP A 19 0.54 -2.15 24.59
C ASP A 19 0.88 -3.15 23.47
N ASN A 20 -0.07 -3.99 23.11
CA ASN A 20 0.08 -5.03 22.08
C ASN A 20 -1.25 -5.73 21.76
N SER A 21 -1.41 -6.16 20.52
CA SER A 21 -2.56 -6.94 20.05
C SER A 21 -2.14 -8.22 19.36
N ALA A 22 -3.04 -9.16 19.21
CA ALA A 22 -2.77 -10.41 18.48
C ALA A 22 -4.03 -11.10 17.98
N PHE A 23 -3.91 -11.73 16.82
CA PHE A 23 -4.77 -12.84 16.44
C PHE A 23 -4.24 -14.14 17.08
N ASP A 24 -5.06 -14.82 17.89
CA ASP A 24 -4.72 -16.11 18.51
C ASP A 24 -5.37 -17.29 17.76
N PRO A 25 -4.64 -18.01 16.90
CA PRO A 25 -5.13 -19.20 16.23
C PRO A 25 -5.23 -20.43 17.15
N GLY A 26 -4.71 -20.36 18.39
CA GLY A 26 -4.67 -21.46 19.35
C GLY A 26 -5.98 -21.70 20.10
N THR A 27 -6.90 -20.75 20.06
CA THR A 27 -8.24 -20.89 20.64
C THR A 27 -9.22 -21.58 19.66
N THR A 28 -10.38 -22.04 20.18
CA THR A 28 -11.41 -22.66 19.34
C THR A 28 -12.78 -22.03 19.66
N PRO A 29 -13.37 -21.20 18.76
CA PRO A 29 -12.73 -20.69 17.51
C PRO A 29 -11.55 -19.77 17.80
N PRO A 30 -10.68 -19.49 16.80
CA PRO A 30 -9.63 -18.48 16.92
C PRO A 30 -10.18 -17.10 17.29
N SER A 31 -9.38 -16.28 18.00
CA SER A 31 -9.83 -15.04 18.62
C SER A 31 -8.92 -13.83 18.32
N LEU A 32 -9.44 -12.63 18.54
CA LEU A 32 -8.67 -11.39 18.53
C LEU A 32 -8.49 -10.90 19.97
N LEU A 33 -7.28 -10.51 20.32
CA LEU A 33 -6.86 -10.05 21.64
C LEU A 33 -6.30 -8.64 21.50
N PHE A 34 -6.82 -7.70 22.29
CA PHE A 34 -6.38 -6.30 22.30
C PHE A 34 -5.96 -5.90 23.69
N GLY A 35 -4.81 -5.22 23.80
CA GLY A 35 -4.30 -4.68 25.07
C GLY A 35 -4.85 -3.29 25.37
N GLU A 36 -4.59 -2.84 26.60
CA GLU A 36 -5.02 -1.53 27.12
C GLU A 36 -3.81 -0.62 27.42
N GLY A 37 -2.59 -1.02 27.04
CA GLY A 37 -1.37 -0.24 27.28
C GLY A 37 -1.24 0.90 26.28
N GLY A 38 -0.68 2.03 26.73
CA GLY A 38 -0.54 3.19 25.85
C GLY A 38 -1.88 3.84 25.52
N VAL A 39 -2.36 3.61 24.32
CA VAL A 39 -3.75 3.81 23.89
C VAL A 39 -4.41 2.43 23.85
N ASP A 40 -5.68 2.32 24.22
CA ASP A 40 -6.39 1.04 24.13
C ASP A 40 -6.47 0.59 22.66
N ASP A 41 -5.81 -0.51 22.32
CA ASP A 41 -5.63 -0.99 20.95
C ASP A 41 -6.97 -1.19 20.21
N ALA A 42 -8.01 -1.60 20.97
CA ALA A 42 -9.36 -1.80 20.41
C ALA A 42 -10.08 -0.48 20.05
N GLU A 43 -9.51 0.69 20.37
CA GLU A 43 -10.01 2.00 19.96
C GLU A 43 -9.45 2.44 18.60
N ASP A 44 -8.38 1.80 18.10
CA ASP A 44 -7.81 2.07 16.77
C ASP A 44 -8.35 1.10 15.73
N ALA A 45 -9.08 1.63 14.74
CA ALA A 45 -9.60 0.83 13.64
C ALA A 45 -8.50 0.15 12.80
N ASP A 46 -7.32 0.77 12.71
CA ASP A 46 -6.18 0.20 11.97
C ASP A 46 -5.67 -1.06 12.70
N VAL A 47 -5.62 -1.05 14.05
CA VAL A 47 -5.23 -2.23 14.86
C VAL A 47 -6.26 -3.35 14.67
N ILE A 48 -7.56 -3.03 14.79
CA ILE A 48 -8.62 -4.04 14.62
C ILE A 48 -8.56 -4.71 13.25
N ILE A 49 -8.40 -3.93 12.18
CA ILE A 49 -8.33 -4.45 10.81
C ILE A 49 -7.05 -5.23 10.59
N HIS A 50 -5.93 -4.79 11.16
CA HIS A 50 -4.66 -5.49 11.10
C HIS A 50 -4.77 -6.91 11.69
N GLU A 51 -5.25 -7.02 12.93
CA GLU A 51 -5.42 -8.31 13.60
C GLU A 51 -6.45 -9.22 12.89
N TYR A 52 -7.54 -8.63 12.38
CA TYR A 52 -8.50 -9.38 11.58
C TYR A 52 -7.89 -9.90 10.28
N SER A 53 -6.91 -9.21 9.71
CA SER A 53 -6.20 -9.65 8.50
C SER A 53 -5.38 -10.92 8.73
N HIS A 54 -4.83 -11.11 9.95
CA HIS A 54 -4.18 -12.37 10.32
C HIS A 54 -5.19 -13.53 10.37
N ALA A 55 -6.43 -13.28 10.82
CA ALA A 55 -7.50 -14.29 10.76
C ALA A 55 -7.84 -14.67 9.31
N ILE A 56 -7.88 -13.69 8.40
CA ILE A 56 -8.09 -13.91 6.96
C ILE A 56 -6.94 -14.74 6.38
N SER A 57 -5.68 -14.34 6.63
CA SER A 57 -4.48 -15.06 6.17
C SER A 57 -4.43 -16.49 6.69
N HIS A 58 -4.69 -16.69 7.99
CA HIS A 58 -4.77 -18.02 8.60
C HIS A 58 -5.84 -18.90 7.96
N SER A 59 -7.00 -18.33 7.65
CA SER A 59 -8.09 -19.06 6.99
C SER A 59 -7.77 -19.43 5.54
N ALA A 60 -7.08 -18.54 4.82
CA ALA A 60 -6.73 -18.75 3.42
C ALA A 60 -5.58 -19.73 3.23
N SER A 61 -4.54 -19.64 4.09
CA SER A 61 -3.31 -20.42 3.99
C SER A 61 -2.85 -20.93 5.37
N PRO A 62 -3.60 -21.88 5.98
CA PRO A 62 -3.34 -22.33 7.33
C PRO A 62 -1.97 -23.05 7.45
N ASN A 63 -1.32 -22.88 8.60
CA ASN A 63 -0.02 -23.51 8.92
C ASN A 63 1.13 -23.12 7.98
N THR A 64 1.08 -21.94 7.37
CA THR A 64 2.13 -21.47 6.44
C THR A 64 2.99 -20.35 7.01
N LEU A 65 2.74 -19.88 8.23
CA LEU A 65 3.41 -18.72 8.83
C LEU A 65 4.81 -19.08 9.37
N PHE A 66 5.69 -19.56 8.50
CA PHE A 66 7.07 -19.91 8.82
C PHE A 66 8.06 -19.19 7.89
N GLY A 67 9.16 -18.69 8.48
CA GLY A 67 10.19 -17.90 7.80
C GLY A 67 9.95 -16.40 7.95
N THR A 68 11.02 -15.65 8.28
CA THR A 68 10.92 -14.22 8.65
C THR A 68 10.30 -13.37 7.55
N GLU A 69 10.68 -13.61 6.28
CA GLU A 69 10.11 -12.86 5.16
C GLU A 69 8.63 -13.19 4.93
N ARG A 70 8.19 -14.46 5.14
CA ARG A 70 6.78 -14.84 5.09
C ARG A 70 5.99 -14.20 6.24
N GLN A 71 6.58 -14.12 7.44
CA GLN A 71 5.96 -13.43 8.58
C GLN A 71 5.86 -11.92 8.32
N CYS A 72 6.90 -11.31 7.74
CA CYS A 72 6.86 -9.91 7.32
C CYS A 72 5.77 -9.64 6.26
N LEU A 73 5.52 -10.58 5.35
CA LEU A 73 4.40 -10.51 4.39
C LEU A 73 3.03 -10.55 5.10
N ASP A 74 2.92 -11.32 6.18
CA ASP A 74 1.68 -11.38 6.97
C ASP A 74 1.40 -10.05 7.70
N GLU A 75 2.44 -9.45 8.28
CA GLU A 75 2.38 -8.11 8.85
C GLU A 75 2.06 -7.04 7.78
N ALA A 76 2.68 -7.16 6.60
CA ALA A 76 2.37 -6.27 5.48
C ALA A 76 0.92 -6.40 4.98
N LEU A 77 0.32 -7.59 5.08
CA LEU A 77 -1.08 -7.80 4.77
C LEU A 77 -1.99 -7.04 5.74
N GLY A 78 -1.69 -7.10 7.05
CA GLY A 78 -2.39 -6.34 8.08
C GLY A 78 -2.29 -4.83 7.84
N ASP A 79 -1.08 -4.33 7.62
CA ASP A 79 -0.83 -2.91 7.33
C ASP A 79 -1.52 -2.44 6.04
N TYR A 80 -1.57 -3.30 5.01
CA TYR A 80 -2.27 -3.01 3.76
C TYR A 80 -3.77 -2.85 3.98
N PHE A 81 -4.44 -3.80 4.64
CA PHE A 81 -5.89 -3.73 4.84
C PHE A 81 -6.28 -2.59 5.79
N ALA A 82 -5.49 -2.31 6.82
CA ALA A 82 -5.65 -1.12 7.65
C ALA A 82 -5.60 0.16 6.80
N SER A 83 -4.58 0.30 5.96
CA SER A 83 -4.43 1.46 5.06
C SER A 83 -5.53 1.53 4.00
N SER A 84 -5.95 0.40 3.42
CA SER A 84 -7.05 0.33 2.46
C SER A 84 -8.36 0.81 3.09
N TYR A 85 -8.67 0.34 4.30
CA TYR A 85 -9.85 0.75 5.05
C TYR A 85 -9.83 2.25 5.35
N SER A 86 -8.76 2.76 5.95
CA SER A 86 -8.61 4.18 6.28
C SER A 86 -8.66 5.06 5.03
N ARG A 87 -8.03 4.64 3.95
CA ARG A 87 -8.08 5.36 2.67
C ARG A 87 -9.48 5.38 2.05
N ASN A 88 -10.21 4.27 2.13
CA ASN A 88 -11.58 4.17 1.61
C ASN A 88 -12.55 5.08 2.37
N LEU A 89 -12.29 5.35 3.64
CA LEU A 89 -13.02 6.35 4.45
C LEU A 89 -12.56 7.80 4.19
N ASN A 90 -11.67 8.03 3.21
CA ASN A 90 -11.04 9.32 2.93
C ASN A 90 -10.23 9.92 4.10
N TYR A 91 -9.71 9.07 4.98
CA TYR A 91 -8.88 9.52 6.07
C TYR A 91 -7.56 10.09 5.54
N PHE A 92 -7.22 11.32 5.95
CA PHE A 92 -6.07 12.04 5.38
C PHE A 92 -4.71 11.48 5.81
N ASN A 93 -4.65 10.75 6.93
CA ASN A 93 -3.44 10.14 7.48
C ASN A 93 -3.32 8.63 7.17
N TRP A 94 -4.04 8.11 6.18
CA TRP A 94 -4.05 6.68 5.84
C TRP A 94 -2.65 6.05 5.66
N GLN A 95 -1.63 6.86 5.39
CA GLN A 95 -0.23 6.38 5.27
C GLN A 95 0.38 6.03 6.63
N LYS A 96 -0.16 6.55 7.70
CA LYS A 96 0.27 6.25 9.07
C LYS A 96 -0.56 5.09 9.59
N VAL A 97 -0.04 3.87 9.45
CA VAL A 97 -0.69 2.69 10.02
C VAL A 97 -0.66 2.79 11.54
N PHE A 98 -1.78 2.52 12.18
CA PHE A 98 -2.00 2.75 13.62
C PHE A 98 -1.92 4.24 13.97
N SER A 99 -2.73 5.02 13.29
CA SER A 99 -2.65 6.49 13.39
C SER A 99 -3.18 7.04 14.71
N TRP A 100 -3.93 6.26 15.47
CA TRP A 100 -4.44 6.60 16.79
C TRP A 100 -3.59 5.97 17.91
N ASP A 101 -3.35 4.68 17.85
CA ASP A 101 -2.56 3.92 18.80
C ASP A 101 -1.05 4.21 18.69
N GLY A 102 -0.51 4.36 17.48
CA GLY A 102 0.89 4.69 17.20
C GLY A 102 1.13 6.16 16.86
N HIS A 103 2.35 6.49 16.46
CA HIS A 103 2.79 7.85 16.08
C HIS A 103 2.67 8.88 17.20
N ASN A 104 2.84 8.46 18.44
CA ASN A 104 2.72 9.21 19.67
C ASN A 104 3.92 8.98 20.60
N GLU A 105 3.80 9.31 21.89
CA GLU A 105 4.88 9.13 22.89
C GLU A 105 5.09 7.67 23.30
N PHE A 106 4.17 6.76 23.03
CA PHE A 106 4.28 5.35 23.40
C PHE A 106 5.06 4.57 22.36
N TRP A 107 4.74 4.75 21.06
CA TRP A 107 5.50 4.12 19.98
C TRP A 107 5.33 4.85 18.62
N ASN A 108 6.24 4.51 17.69
CA ASN A 108 6.37 5.26 16.42
C ASN A 108 5.34 4.88 15.34
N GLY A 109 4.50 3.87 15.58
CA GLY A 109 3.62 3.34 14.54
C GLY A 109 4.37 2.77 13.34
N ARG A 110 3.64 2.42 12.29
CA ARG A 110 4.19 1.95 11.01
C ARG A 110 3.76 2.86 9.85
N SER A 111 4.34 2.63 8.68
CA SER A 111 4.05 3.43 7.49
C SER A 111 3.66 2.53 6.32
N ALA A 112 2.61 2.89 5.62
CA ALA A 112 2.21 2.27 4.36
C ALA A 112 3.03 2.75 3.15
N VAL A 113 3.98 3.66 3.36
CA VAL A 113 4.80 4.27 2.31
C VAL A 113 6.27 3.98 2.58
N ASN A 114 6.98 3.47 1.59
CA ASN A 114 8.42 3.24 1.63
C ASN A 114 9.20 4.57 1.52
N ALA A 115 9.06 5.42 2.53
CA ALA A 115 9.69 6.75 2.56
C ALA A 115 11.22 6.69 2.61
N GLN A 116 11.79 5.59 3.11
CA GLN A 116 13.24 5.37 3.18
C GLN A 116 13.82 4.83 1.87
N MET A 117 12.98 4.62 0.85
CA MET A 117 13.38 4.08 -0.46
C MET A 117 14.16 2.77 -0.36
N LYS A 118 13.73 1.89 0.55
CA LYS A 118 14.30 0.54 0.71
C LYS A 118 14.16 -0.22 -0.61
N MET A 119 15.17 -1.03 -0.92
CA MET A 119 15.22 -1.80 -2.17
C MET A 119 15.43 -3.28 -1.84
N TYR A 120 14.58 -4.13 -2.39
CA TYR A 120 14.78 -5.58 -2.32
C TYR A 120 15.90 -6.01 -3.32
N PRO A 121 16.76 -6.98 -3.02
CA PRO A 121 16.93 -7.70 -1.76
C PRO A 121 17.93 -7.04 -0.78
N ASN A 122 18.23 -5.75 -0.94
CA ASN A 122 19.26 -5.04 -0.16
C ASN A 122 18.79 -4.71 1.27
N VAL A 123 17.76 -5.37 1.76
CA VAL A 123 17.26 -5.28 3.13
C VAL A 123 17.53 -6.59 3.87
N THR A 124 17.78 -6.50 5.18
CA THR A 124 17.98 -7.67 6.03
C THR A 124 16.75 -7.88 6.87
N PHE A 125 16.06 -8.99 6.72
CA PHE A 125 14.91 -9.35 7.52
C PHE A 125 15.37 -9.88 8.90
N SER A 126 15.70 -8.97 9.83
CA SER A 126 16.05 -9.29 11.22
C SER A 126 14.81 -9.40 12.11
N GLY A 127 13.72 -8.74 11.73
CA GLY A 127 12.41 -8.77 12.36
C GLY A 127 11.28 -8.85 11.36
N ILE A 128 10.07 -9.08 11.85
CA ILE A 128 8.88 -9.27 11.02
C ILE A 128 8.19 -7.95 10.65
N TYR A 129 8.51 -6.85 11.35
CA TYR A 129 7.86 -5.54 11.18
C TYR A 129 8.66 -4.54 10.34
N GLU A 130 9.95 -4.80 10.09
CA GLU A 130 10.91 -3.77 9.64
C GLU A 130 10.71 -3.33 8.18
N HIS A 131 10.06 -4.16 7.35
CA HIS A 131 9.99 -3.97 5.91
C HIS A 131 8.59 -4.17 5.34
N THR A 132 7.54 -4.02 6.16
CA THR A 132 6.14 -4.12 5.72
C THR A 132 5.84 -3.09 4.65
N ASP A 133 6.32 -1.85 4.82
CA ASP A 133 6.19 -0.73 3.88
C ASP A 133 6.72 -1.04 2.47
N LEU A 134 7.75 -1.89 2.37
CA LEU A 134 8.32 -2.29 1.08
C LEU A 134 7.32 -3.09 0.21
N PHE A 135 6.39 -3.83 0.83
CA PHE A 135 5.34 -4.57 0.14
C PHE A 135 4.01 -3.80 0.10
N VAL A 136 3.71 -2.99 1.12
CA VAL A 136 2.48 -2.19 1.22
C VAL A 136 2.47 -1.02 0.24
N ASP A 137 3.59 -0.31 0.06
CA ASP A 137 3.69 0.86 -0.83
C ASP A 137 3.25 0.56 -2.28
N PRO A 138 3.75 -0.52 -2.95
CA PRO A 138 3.27 -0.88 -4.28
C PRO A 138 1.78 -1.23 -4.30
N LEU A 139 1.26 -1.92 -3.30
CA LEU A 139 -0.16 -2.25 -3.22
C LEU A 139 -1.02 -1.00 -3.05
N MET A 140 -0.63 -0.07 -2.18
CA MET A 140 -1.37 1.18 -2.00
C MET A 140 -1.26 2.11 -3.20
N THR A 141 -0.15 2.06 -3.96
CA THR A 141 -0.06 2.76 -5.25
C THR A 141 -1.02 2.17 -6.27
N LEU A 142 -1.11 0.85 -6.35
CA LEU A 142 -2.11 0.16 -7.18
C LEU A 142 -3.54 0.50 -6.75
N TRP A 143 -3.80 0.54 -5.42
CA TRP A 143 -5.09 0.92 -4.85
C TRP A 143 -5.53 2.33 -5.31
N ILE A 144 -4.58 3.28 -5.33
CA ILE A 144 -4.85 4.65 -5.81
C ILE A 144 -5.17 4.67 -7.30
N ASN A 145 -4.53 3.80 -8.10
CA ASN A 145 -4.69 3.75 -9.54
C ASN A 145 -5.98 3.02 -9.97
N HIS A 146 -6.36 1.97 -9.25
CA HIS A 146 -7.41 1.02 -9.68
C HIS A 146 -8.59 0.93 -8.70
N GLY A 147 -8.43 1.43 -7.47
CA GLY A 147 -9.45 1.40 -6.43
C GLY A 147 -9.45 0.13 -5.58
N PRO A 148 -10.13 0.19 -4.40
CA PRO A 148 -10.13 -0.91 -3.42
C PRO A 148 -10.71 -2.20 -4.00
N ASN A 149 -11.83 -2.13 -4.72
CA ASN A 149 -12.51 -3.32 -5.23
C ASN A 149 -11.63 -4.20 -6.14
N ILE A 150 -10.66 -3.62 -6.82
CA ILE A 150 -9.71 -4.37 -7.64
C ILE A 150 -8.58 -4.90 -6.78
N VAL A 151 -7.90 -4.01 -6.04
CA VAL A 151 -6.65 -4.39 -5.38
C VAL A 151 -6.90 -5.26 -4.14
N ASP A 152 -7.93 -4.99 -3.35
CA ASP A 152 -8.31 -5.85 -2.23
C ASP A 152 -8.63 -7.28 -2.71
N ASN A 153 -9.36 -7.42 -3.83
CA ASN A 153 -9.64 -8.74 -4.43
C ASN A 153 -8.37 -9.42 -4.94
N LEU A 154 -7.42 -8.69 -5.54
CA LEU A 154 -6.13 -9.26 -5.96
C LEU A 154 -5.35 -9.81 -4.76
N VAL A 155 -5.31 -9.06 -3.67
CA VAL A 155 -4.64 -9.47 -2.43
C VAL A 155 -5.35 -10.70 -1.84
N LEU A 156 -6.67 -10.66 -1.67
CA LEU A 156 -7.46 -11.77 -1.11
C LEU A 156 -7.33 -13.05 -1.95
N GLU A 157 -7.31 -12.95 -3.27
CA GLU A 157 -7.10 -14.12 -4.15
C GLU A 157 -5.67 -14.66 -4.02
N SER A 158 -4.66 -13.78 -3.92
CA SER A 158 -3.26 -14.18 -3.86
C SER A 158 -2.91 -14.99 -2.61
N ILE A 159 -3.49 -14.65 -1.45
CA ILE A 159 -3.16 -15.27 -0.16
C ILE A 159 -3.52 -16.75 -0.07
N HIS A 160 -4.45 -17.24 -0.89
CA HIS A 160 -4.76 -18.67 -0.99
C HIS A 160 -3.57 -19.54 -1.45
N ASN A 161 -2.56 -18.92 -2.04
CA ASN A 161 -1.37 -19.58 -2.57
C ASN A 161 -0.10 -19.30 -1.74
N TRP A 162 -0.27 -18.67 -0.58
CA TRP A 162 0.87 -18.37 0.27
C TRP A 162 1.36 -19.61 1.01
N THR A 163 2.68 -19.80 1.04
CA THR A 163 3.34 -20.98 1.60
C THR A 163 4.45 -20.59 2.56
N SER A 164 4.87 -21.54 3.39
CA SER A 164 6.03 -21.37 4.28
C SER A 164 7.28 -20.98 3.48
N GLY A 165 8.09 -20.07 4.04
CA GLY A 165 9.33 -19.61 3.40
C GLY A 165 9.11 -18.72 2.16
N MET A 166 7.89 -18.27 1.91
CA MET A 166 7.59 -17.38 0.79
C MET A 166 8.37 -16.07 0.89
N THR A 167 8.83 -15.58 -0.26
CA THR A 167 9.53 -14.30 -0.40
C THR A 167 8.65 -13.24 -1.06
N PHE A 168 9.03 -11.97 -0.94
CA PHE A 168 8.30 -10.85 -1.57
C PHE A 168 8.13 -11.01 -3.08
N PRO A 169 9.15 -11.43 -3.87
CA PRO A 169 8.95 -11.69 -5.30
C PRO A 169 7.92 -12.79 -5.59
N VAL A 170 7.87 -13.82 -4.76
CA VAL A 170 6.89 -14.90 -4.94
C VAL A 170 5.49 -14.39 -4.65
N ALA A 171 5.30 -13.62 -3.56
CA ALA A 171 4.02 -13.00 -3.23
C ALA A 171 3.55 -12.03 -4.34
N ALA A 172 4.43 -11.18 -4.86
CA ALA A 172 4.12 -10.28 -5.96
C ALA A 172 3.71 -11.03 -7.25
N ASN A 173 4.32 -12.18 -7.53
CA ASN A 173 3.89 -13.02 -8.65
C ASN A 173 2.51 -13.64 -8.42
N TRP A 174 2.10 -13.92 -7.19
CA TRP A 174 0.73 -14.36 -6.89
C TRP A 174 -0.28 -13.23 -7.06
N ILE A 175 0.07 -11.96 -6.81
CA ILE A 175 -0.77 -10.80 -7.19
C ILE A 175 -0.98 -10.75 -8.72
N LEU A 176 0.09 -10.98 -9.50
CA LEU A 176 -0.01 -11.07 -10.98
C LEU A 176 -0.89 -12.25 -11.44
N ALA A 177 -0.76 -13.40 -10.77
CA ALA A 177 -1.59 -14.57 -11.06
C ALA A 177 -3.07 -14.31 -10.74
N ALA A 178 -3.35 -13.63 -9.61
CA ALA A 178 -4.69 -13.21 -9.23
C ALA A 178 -5.31 -12.25 -10.27
N ASP A 179 -4.53 -11.29 -10.79
CA ASP A 179 -4.98 -10.40 -11.87
C ASP A 179 -5.33 -11.19 -13.13
N SER A 180 -4.51 -12.16 -13.48
CA SER A 180 -4.80 -13.03 -14.64
C SER A 180 -6.09 -13.84 -14.45
N ALA A 181 -6.33 -14.35 -13.23
CA ALA A 181 -7.50 -15.17 -12.91
C ALA A 181 -8.79 -14.35 -12.82
N LEU A 182 -8.75 -13.20 -12.15
CA LEU A 182 -9.94 -12.39 -11.88
C LEU A 182 -10.25 -11.39 -12.98
N TYR A 183 -9.22 -10.84 -13.63
CA TYR A 183 -9.36 -9.69 -14.53
C TYR A 183 -8.68 -9.90 -15.90
N GLY A 184 -8.27 -11.14 -16.23
CA GLY A 184 -7.63 -11.44 -17.52
C GLY A 184 -6.29 -10.75 -17.74
N GLY A 185 -5.60 -10.35 -16.67
CA GLY A 185 -4.31 -9.69 -16.74
C GLY A 185 -4.37 -8.19 -17.06
N ASN A 186 -5.52 -7.56 -16.93
CA ASN A 186 -5.73 -6.16 -17.32
C ASN A 186 -4.89 -5.15 -16.53
N HIS A 187 -4.42 -5.51 -15.33
CA HIS A 187 -3.63 -4.64 -14.46
C HIS A 187 -2.16 -5.09 -14.36
N SER A 188 -1.79 -6.19 -15.05
CA SER A 188 -0.48 -6.85 -14.89
C SER A 188 0.71 -5.95 -15.17
N SER A 189 0.59 -5.02 -16.11
CA SER A 189 1.66 -4.05 -16.43
C SER A 189 1.92 -3.08 -15.29
N ASP A 190 0.87 -2.57 -14.65
CA ASP A 190 1.01 -1.65 -13.52
C ASP A 190 1.46 -2.40 -12.26
N ILE A 191 0.88 -3.58 -11.97
CA ILE A 191 1.33 -4.44 -10.88
C ILE A 191 2.84 -4.69 -10.98
N HIS A 192 3.29 -5.11 -12.17
CA HIS A 192 4.71 -5.36 -12.39
C HIS A 192 5.56 -4.08 -12.19
N LEU A 193 5.10 -2.94 -12.70
CA LEU A 193 5.79 -1.67 -12.57
C LEU A 193 5.95 -1.25 -11.11
N GLN A 194 4.88 -1.34 -10.30
CA GLN A 194 4.92 -0.89 -8.91
C GLN A 194 5.86 -1.76 -8.05
N PHE A 195 5.83 -3.08 -8.23
CA PHE A 195 6.75 -3.97 -7.52
C PHE A 195 8.19 -3.88 -8.05
N ALA A 196 8.39 -3.58 -9.34
CA ALA A 196 9.72 -3.38 -9.89
C ALA A 196 10.39 -2.07 -9.40
N ARG A 197 9.62 -1.06 -9.01
CA ARG A 197 10.17 0.18 -8.40
C ARG A 197 11.05 -0.11 -7.18
N TRP A 198 10.73 -1.15 -6.43
CA TRP A 198 11.44 -1.55 -5.23
C TRP A 198 12.28 -2.82 -5.42
N ASN A 199 12.54 -3.20 -6.68
CA ASN A 199 13.29 -4.40 -7.06
C ASN A 199 12.67 -5.73 -6.56
N ILE A 200 11.42 -5.73 -6.13
CA ILE A 200 10.69 -6.96 -5.75
C ILE A 200 10.47 -7.82 -6.99
N LEU A 201 10.13 -7.23 -8.11
CA LEU A 201 10.14 -7.88 -9.41
C LEU A 201 11.26 -7.32 -10.28
N THR A 202 11.83 -8.15 -11.16
CA THR A 202 12.84 -7.67 -12.09
C THR A 202 12.20 -6.74 -13.13
N PRO A 203 12.77 -5.56 -13.39
CA PRO A 203 12.29 -4.72 -14.49
C PRO A 203 12.25 -5.54 -15.80
N LYS A 204 11.12 -5.53 -16.50
CA LYS A 204 11.04 -6.18 -17.81
C LYS A 204 11.97 -5.43 -18.76
N ALA A 205 13.06 -6.08 -19.21
CA ALA A 205 13.85 -5.58 -20.32
C ALA A 205 12.91 -5.37 -21.54
N ASN A 206 12.80 -4.11 -22.03
CA ASN A 206 11.96 -3.74 -23.18
C ASN A 206 10.43 -3.71 -22.99
N GLN A 207 9.89 -3.29 -21.84
CA GLN A 207 8.69 -2.49 -21.97
C GLN A 207 9.14 -1.10 -22.47
N LYS A 208 9.20 -0.91 -23.81
CA LYS A 208 8.90 0.41 -24.35
C LYS A 208 7.64 0.85 -23.60
N GLU A 209 7.76 1.92 -22.82
CA GLU A 209 6.56 2.61 -22.35
C GLU A 209 5.63 2.63 -23.56
N SER A 210 4.47 2.01 -23.41
CA SER A 210 3.45 2.14 -24.44
C SER A 210 3.26 3.64 -24.60
N THR A 211 3.73 4.16 -25.71
CA THR A 211 3.47 5.52 -26.14
C THR A 211 2.03 5.61 -26.62
N ASP A 212 1.12 5.02 -25.85
CA ASP A 212 -0.30 5.28 -26.02
C ASP A 212 -0.56 6.66 -25.40
N ILE A 213 -0.38 7.66 -26.24
CA ILE A 213 -0.53 9.09 -25.96
C ILE A 213 -1.96 9.44 -25.54
N SER A 214 -2.88 8.46 -25.51
CA SER A 214 -4.33 8.66 -25.32
C SER A 214 -4.80 8.59 -23.86
N LYS A 215 -3.96 8.18 -22.89
CA LYS A 215 -4.36 8.15 -21.47
C LYS A 215 -3.61 9.20 -20.65
N PRO A 216 -4.32 10.01 -19.85
CA PRO A 216 -3.69 10.96 -18.94
C PRO A 216 -2.82 10.22 -17.92
N LYS A 217 -1.56 10.66 -17.75
CA LYS A 217 -0.64 10.14 -16.72
C LYS A 217 -0.89 10.89 -15.42
N ASP A 218 -1.13 10.17 -14.34
CA ASP A 218 -1.22 10.76 -13.00
C ASP A 218 0.18 10.81 -12.35
N PHE A 219 0.48 11.92 -11.65
CA PHE A 219 1.79 12.14 -11.03
C PHE A 219 1.62 12.34 -9.51
N HIS A 220 2.43 11.60 -8.73
CA HIS A 220 2.53 11.76 -7.27
C HIS A 220 3.83 12.49 -6.93
N ILE A 221 3.73 13.63 -6.25
CA ILE A 221 4.86 14.55 -6.04
C ILE A 221 4.88 15.04 -4.58
N HIS A 222 6.06 15.00 -3.97
CA HIS A 222 6.23 15.53 -2.60
C HIS A 222 6.60 17.02 -2.57
N THR A 223 7.66 17.42 -3.27
CA THR A 223 8.14 18.82 -3.21
C THR A 223 8.72 19.29 -4.55
N ILE A 224 9.44 18.42 -5.25
CA ILE A 224 10.04 18.72 -6.56
C ILE A 224 9.47 17.72 -7.56
N TRP A 225 8.82 18.21 -8.58
CA TRP A 225 8.36 17.38 -9.68
C TRP A 225 9.45 17.31 -10.75
N LEU A 226 10.05 16.14 -10.91
CA LEU A 226 10.91 15.83 -12.05
C LEU A 226 10.02 15.57 -13.26
N ILE A 227 10.10 16.47 -14.24
CA ILE A 227 9.27 16.39 -15.44
C ILE A 227 9.77 15.21 -16.30
N PRO A 228 8.90 14.26 -16.66
CA PRO A 228 9.24 13.18 -17.57
C PRO A 228 9.88 13.71 -18.85
N PRO A 229 10.92 13.05 -19.38
CA PRO A 229 11.65 13.53 -20.57
C PRO A 229 10.76 13.78 -21.79
N ASP A 230 9.69 12.98 -21.94
CA ASP A 230 8.70 13.08 -23.01
C ASP A 230 7.80 14.32 -22.91
N LEU A 231 7.73 14.95 -21.73
CA LEU A 231 6.98 16.19 -21.50
C LEU A 231 7.84 17.43 -21.49
N GLN A 232 9.17 17.33 -21.28
CA GLN A 232 10.08 18.48 -21.23
C GLN A 232 10.03 19.30 -22.53
N GLY A 233 10.04 20.63 -22.41
CA GLY A 233 9.95 21.54 -23.52
C GLY A 233 8.54 21.72 -24.12
N LYS A 234 7.56 20.90 -23.70
CA LYS A 234 6.17 21.07 -24.15
C LYS A 234 5.49 22.20 -23.37
N ARG A 235 4.67 22.97 -24.10
CA ARG A 235 3.85 24.02 -23.49
C ARG A 235 2.71 23.41 -22.67
N ALA A 236 2.57 23.84 -21.42
CA ALA A 236 1.56 23.32 -20.51
C ALA A 236 1.10 24.37 -19.50
N GLU A 237 0.00 24.06 -18.83
CA GLU A 237 -0.52 24.79 -17.68
C GLU A 237 -0.77 23.83 -16.54
N ILE A 238 -0.56 24.28 -15.30
CA ILE A 238 -0.97 23.55 -14.11
C ILE A 238 -2.10 24.32 -13.44
N LEU A 239 -3.18 23.60 -13.18
CA LEU A 239 -4.40 24.12 -12.58
C LEU A 239 -4.57 23.49 -11.19
N SER A 240 -5.07 24.25 -10.22
CA SER A 240 -5.51 23.74 -8.93
C SER A 240 -6.85 23.00 -9.07
N SER A 241 -7.29 22.31 -8.01
CA SER A 241 -8.56 21.57 -7.98
C SER A 241 -9.80 22.40 -8.28
N ASN A 242 -9.73 23.72 -8.06
CA ASN A 242 -10.79 24.66 -8.42
C ASN A 242 -10.56 25.35 -9.78
N ALA A 243 -9.77 24.73 -10.64
CA ALA A 243 -9.45 25.17 -12.01
C ALA A 243 -8.70 26.51 -12.12
N MET A 244 -8.16 27.04 -11.02
CA MET A 244 -7.29 28.23 -11.10
C MET A 244 -5.90 27.84 -11.61
N ARG A 245 -5.39 28.61 -12.58
CA ARG A 245 -4.04 28.40 -13.12
C ARG A 245 -2.99 28.84 -12.09
N VAL A 246 -2.14 27.90 -11.68
CA VAL A 246 -1.06 28.11 -10.70
C VAL A 246 0.32 28.18 -11.36
N TRP A 247 0.44 27.63 -12.57
CA TRP A 247 1.65 27.69 -13.37
C TRP A 247 1.34 27.57 -14.87
N SER A 248 2.17 28.19 -15.73
CA SER A 248 2.11 27.98 -17.18
C SER A 248 3.45 28.32 -17.84
N GLY A 249 3.81 27.57 -18.88
CA GLY A 249 5.05 27.77 -19.63
C GLY A 249 5.45 26.51 -20.40
N GLU A 250 6.72 26.50 -20.85
CA GLU A 250 7.35 25.28 -21.34
C GLU A 250 7.87 24.47 -20.17
N LEU A 251 7.53 23.20 -20.11
CA LEU A 251 7.87 22.32 -18.99
C LEU A 251 9.39 22.17 -18.87
N PRO A 252 10.02 22.62 -17.77
CA PRO A 252 11.45 22.49 -17.51
C PRO A 252 11.80 21.05 -17.14
N LYS A 253 13.06 20.78 -16.78
CA LYS A 253 13.45 19.47 -16.24
C LYS A 253 12.83 19.16 -14.89
N SER A 254 12.51 20.20 -14.09
CA SER A 254 11.84 20.06 -12.81
C SER A 254 11.06 21.30 -12.44
N ILE A 255 9.99 21.13 -11.65
CA ILE A 255 9.21 22.21 -11.04
C ILE A 255 9.25 22.06 -9.51
N ASN A 256 9.70 23.11 -8.82
CA ASN A 256 9.64 23.15 -7.36
C ASN A 256 8.22 23.56 -6.92
N MET A 257 7.52 22.62 -6.29
CA MET A 257 6.16 22.81 -5.76
C MET A 257 6.15 22.97 -4.23
N GLY A 258 7.33 23.19 -3.61
CA GLY A 258 7.47 23.28 -2.15
C GLY A 258 6.67 24.40 -1.49
N SER A 259 6.34 25.47 -2.23
CA SER A 259 5.46 26.56 -1.74
C SER A 259 3.97 26.33 -1.98
N TRP A 260 3.59 25.28 -2.74
CA TRP A 260 2.19 25.00 -3.07
C TRP A 260 1.54 24.22 -1.92
N LYS A 261 0.23 24.32 -1.79
CA LYS A 261 -0.52 23.52 -0.79
C LYS A 261 -0.59 22.06 -1.23
N SER A 262 -0.58 21.14 -0.27
CA SER A 262 -0.90 19.72 -0.55
C SER A 262 -2.30 19.63 -1.19
N GLY A 263 -2.46 18.78 -2.19
CA GLY A 263 -3.72 18.63 -2.88
C GLY A 263 -3.58 18.15 -4.32
N ILE A 264 -4.71 18.15 -5.03
CA ILE A 264 -4.80 17.75 -6.42
C ILE A 264 -4.58 18.96 -7.32
N TYR A 265 -3.73 18.77 -8.33
CA TYR A 265 -3.50 19.70 -9.43
C TYR A 265 -3.69 18.97 -10.75
N TYR A 266 -3.86 19.69 -11.81
CA TYR A 266 -4.07 19.16 -13.16
C TYR A 266 -3.07 19.77 -14.11
N LEU A 267 -2.23 18.95 -14.76
CA LEU A 267 -1.41 19.35 -15.89
C LEU A 267 -2.26 19.31 -17.17
N ARG A 268 -2.40 20.42 -17.84
CA ARG A 268 -3.05 20.51 -19.14
C ARG A 268 -2.02 20.88 -20.21
N ASN A 269 -1.94 20.08 -21.27
CA ASN A 269 -1.12 20.32 -22.44
C ASN A 269 -1.86 19.89 -23.72
N SER A 270 -1.19 19.94 -24.88
CA SER A 270 -1.76 19.52 -26.16
C SER A 270 -2.18 18.05 -26.23
N ASN A 271 -1.67 17.20 -25.33
CA ASN A 271 -1.95 15.76 -25.31
C ASN A 271 -3.09 15.40 -24.33
N GLY A 272 -3.64 16.37 -23.62
CA GLY A 272 -4.75 16.16 -22.68
C GLY A 272 -4.49 16.70 -21.27
N ILE A 273 -5.20 16.13 -20.29
CA ILE A 273 -5.13 16.53 -18.88
C ILE A 273 -4.62 15.34 -18.08
N SER A 274 -3.58 15.57 -17.28
CA SER A 274 -3.03 14.60 -16.32
C SER A 274 -3.22 15.12 -14.90
N LYS A 275 -3.45 14.22 -13.94
CA LYS A 275 -3.60 14.57 -12.53
C LYS A 275 -2.24 14.61 -11.85
N ILE A 276 -2.01 15.61 -11.01
CA ILE A 276 -0.83 15.74 -10.14
C ILE A 276 -1.33 15.70 -8.70
N LEU A 277 -0.85 14.76 -7.91
CA LEU A 277 -1.08 14.73 -6.47
C LEU A 277 0.16 15.24 -5.75
N LEU A 278 0.06 16.40 -5.13
CA LEU A 278 1.10 16.97 -4.28
C LEU A 278 0.83 16.59 -2.83
N GLN A 279 1.73 15.82 -2.26
CA GLN A 279 1.73 15.43 -0.84
C GLN A 279 2.97 16.04 -0.17
N LYS A 280 2.77 16.65 0.99
CA LYS A 280 3.86 17.16 1.84
C LYS A 280 3.81 16.48 3.18
#